data_c45dbd1c5a9458257d880b99c2ae5116
#
_entry.id   c45dbd1c5a9458257d880b99c2ae5116
#
_cell.length_a   1.000
_cell.length_b   1.000
_cell.length_c   1.000
_cell.angle_alpha   90.00
_cell.angle_beta   90.00
_cell.angle_gamma   90.00
#
_symmetry.space_group_name_H-M   'P 1'
#
loop_
_entity.id
_entity.type
_entity.pdbx_description
1 polymer ?
#
loop_
_entity_poly.entity_id
_entity_poly.type
_entity_poly.pdbx_seq_one_letter_code
_entity_poly.pdbx_strand_id
1 'polypeptide(L)'
;MALLLGDEVRPAAELADLFELLVRSTDLGHIPQTLDQVIFTTAGRMRLDNPDWCFVLGLAEGEFPKAPGDKGLLTHAERESLMRQGVEMPDCFENRAIREQVCFYKALTAPAKGLWLSWAAGSAAMPATSALAPVIECFSPKEPRMERADLAATPAMALDLLGQSWNAESGETAALFHALEEYSAQPEEQPGRLLNPVKRAAGAEPFAVHNTAAMKQLLGRDLWLTPSRMERYYSCPFAYFLEYVLGAKPRKQAALTADQSGNLVHYILEQALRRAGEGFVDLSEEQVKALAAAIAEEYVQENMPGQARRFSYLVERLKKSAANLLLYIQAEQRQGSFVPVAFEKGIGTSAEDVPPVVLTTSGGETVRMVGKIDRVDAFEKNGNTWLRVVDYKTGSKEFLLEDVKNGLNCQMLVYLFTLTRTGGQQFAAPAPAGVLYLMAEPAPTRGSRQQAAKGLEYRVEGLVADEYAVIDAMDSERKGLFVPFKFDKDGTPKPGPALASLETLGQLQQELDGLVVQMAERLYAGQVAAEPLTHGKRKETNCKYCDYRSVCGHEDE
;
A
#
# COMPACT_ATOMS: atom_id res chain seq x y z
N MET A 1 28.41 30.71 -10.07
CA MET A 1 27.88 31.38 -8.87
C MET A 1 27.97 32.90 -8.97
N ALA A 2 29.11 33.49 -9.14
CA ALA A 2 29.27 34.96 -9.21
C ALA A 2 28.39 35.62 -10.28
N LEU A 3 28.23 35.02 -11.46
CA LEU A 3 27.38 35.54 -12.53
C LEU A 3 25.86 35.52 -12.23
N LEU A 4 25.41 34.61 -11.35
CA LEU A 4 23.99 34.43 -11.02
C LEU A 4 23.62 35.19 -9.73
N LEU A 5 24.50 35.24 -8.76
CA LEU A 5 24.22 35.82 -7.44
C LEU A 5 24.74 37.27 -7.33
N GLY A 6 25.69 37.68 -8.19
CA GLY A 6 26.27 39.03 -8.15
C GLY A 6 26.80 39.34 -6.76
N ASP A 7 26.44 40.52 -6.24
CA ASP A 7 26.81 40.99 -4.91
C ASP A 7 25.80 40.63 -3.80
N GLU A 8 24.90 39.67 -4.06
CA GLU A 8 23.88 39.27 -3.09
C GLU A 8 24.52 38.52 -1.91
N VAL A 9 24.37 39.09 -0.72
CA VAL A 9 24.91 38.49 0.50
C VAL A 9 24.00 37.35 0.98
N ARG A 10 24.54 36.15 1.03
CA ARG A 10 23.86 34.95 1.49
C ARG A 10 24.57 34.34 2.70
N PRO A 11 23.83 33.61 3.58
CA PRO A 11 24.44 32.84 4.65
C PRO A 11 25.44 31.80 4.12
N ALA A 12 26.51 31.57 4.85
CA ALA A 12 27.58 30.64 4.43
C ALA A 12 27.03 29.20 4.18
N ALA A 13 26.03 28.77 4.93
CA ALA A 13 25.38 27.48 4.75
C ALA A 13 24.66 27.37 3.38
N GLU A 14 23.91 28.40 2.98
CA GLU A 14 23.25 28.43 1.67
C GLU A 14 24.26 28.46 0.52
N LEU A 15 25.38 29.17 0.69
CA LEU A 15 26.45 29.17 -0.31
C LEU A 15 27.13 27.81 -0.43
N ALA A 16 27.30 27.09 0.68
CA ALA A 16 27.82 25.73 0.67
C ALA A 16 26.88 24.74 -0.06
N ASP A 17 25.59 24.83 0.21
CA ASP A 17 24.56 23.98 -0.46
C ASP A 17 24.50 24.26 -1.97
N LEU A 18 24.55 25.54 -2.37
CA LEU A 18 24.57 25.94 -3.77
C LEU A 18 25.88 25.50 -4.46
N PHE A 19 27.00 25.56 -3.77
CA PHE A 19 28.29 25.11 -4.28
C PHE A 19 28.28 23.59 -4.45
N GLU A 20 27.78 22.84 -3.48
CA GLU A 20 27.62 21.38 -3.59
C GLU A 20 26.71 20.98 -4.75
N LEU A 21 25.58 21.68 -4.92
CA LEU A 21 24.68 21.46 -6.07
C LEU A 21 25.39 21.70 -7.41
N LEU A 22 26.18 22.77 -7.53
CA LEU A 22 26.98 23.09 -8.72
C LEU A 22 28.03 22.02 -9.00
N VAL A 23 28.76 21.57 -8.00
CA VAL A 23 29.77 20.51 -8.14
C VAL A 23 29.13 19.21 -8.58
N ARG A 24 27.99 18.83 -8.00
CA ARG A 24 27.24 17.62 -8.38
C ARG A 24 26.65 17.70 -9.79
N SER A 25 26.33 18.90 -10.28
CA SER A 25 25.78 19.11 -11.61
C SER A 25 26.85 19.34 -12.70
N THR A 26 28.11 19.52 -12.31
CA THR A 26 29.23 19.80 -13.24
C THR A 26 29.90 18.48 -13.62
N ASP A 27 29.75 18.06 -14.87
CA ASP A 27 30.51 16.94 -15.44
C ASP A 27 31.94 17.38 -15.73
N LEU A 28 32.88 16.94 -14.92
CA LEU A 28 34.30 17.05 -15.22
C LEU A 28 34.67 15.91 -16.18
N GLY A 29 34.64 16.20 -17.48
CA GLY A 29 35.10 15.27 -18.50
C GLY A 29 36.61 14.99 -18.31
N HIS A 30 36.95 13.82 -17.79
CA HIS A 30 38.32 13.34 -17.85
C HIS A 30 38.61 12.86 -19.27
N ILE A 31 39.56 13.48 -19.95
CA ILE A 31 40.13 12.94 -21.18
C ILE A 31 40.99 11.72 -20.77
N PRO A 32 40.74 10.53 -21.29
CA PRO A 32 41.57 9.36 -20.99
C PRO A 32 43.04 9.64 -21.36
N GLN A 33 43.93 9.48 -20.40
CA GLN A 33 45.35 9.81 -20.60
C GLN A 33 46.16 8.63 -21.18
N THR A 34 45.57 7.44 -21.28
CA THR A 34 46.28 6.23 -21.80
C THR A 34 45.48 5.53 -22.86
N LEU A 35 46.18 4.96 -23.87
CA LEU A 35 45.55 4.21 -24.95
C LEU A 35 45.11 2.80 -24.55
N ASP A 36 45.57 2.31 -23.40
CA ASP A 36 45.26 0.96 -22.90
C ASP A 36 44.31 1.06 -21.71
N GLN A 37 43.06 1.40 -21.99
CA GLN A 37 42.00 1.54 -20.96
C GLN A 37 40.68 0.95 -21.44
N VAL A 38 39.93 0.35 -20.49
CA VAL A 38 38.52 0.00 -20.70
C VAL A 38 37.69 1.27 -20.50
N ILE A 39 36.87 1.61 -21.48
CA ILE A 39 36.04 2.82 -21.46
C ILE A 39 34.64 2.44 -21.00
N PHE A 40 34.21 3.01 -19.87
CA PHE A 40 32.84 2.93 -19.39
C PHE A 40 32.09 4.20 -19.79
N THR A 41 30.99 4.05 -20.51
CA THR A 41 30.19 5.18 -20.98
C THR A 41 28.71 4.79 -21.07
N THR A 42 27.83 5.77 -21.20
CA THR A 42 26.43 5.52 -21.56
C THR A 42 26.24 5.66 -23.06
N ALA A 43 25.30 4.91 -23.65
CA ALA A 43 25.04 4.92 -25.09
C ALA A 43 24.81 6.33 -25.66
N GLY A 44 24.16 7.22 -24.90
CA GLY A 44 23.91 8.61 -25.29
C GLY A 44 25.14 9.53 -25.27
N ARG A 45 26.22 9.13 -24.59
CA ARG A 45 27.47 9.89 -24.46
C ARG A 45 28.65 9.22 -25.13
N MET A 46 28.41 8.10 -25.83
CA MET A 46 29.46 7.33 -26.48
C MET A 46 30.12 8.15 -27.60
N ARG A 47 31.44 8.35 -27.47
CA ARG A 47 32.31 9.01 -28.45
C ARG A 47 33.52 8.10 -28.74
N LEU A 48 33.23 6.93 -29.32
CA LEU A 48 34.24 5.91 -29.58
C LEU A 48 34.36 5.72 -31.10
N ASP A 49 35.56 5.76 -31.59
CA ASP A 49 35.88 5.40 -32.99
C ASP A 49 36.35 3.94 -33.03
N ASN A 50 35.47 3.04 -33.47
CA ASN A 50 35.77 1.64 -33.79
C ASN A 50 36.48 0.85 -32.66
N PRO A 51 35.91 0.69 -31.46
CA PRO A 51 36.49 -0.19 -30.46
C PRO A 51 36.51 -1.62 -30.97
N ASP A 52 37.52 -2.40 -30.62
CA ASP A 52 37.61 -3.80 -31.01
C ASP A 52 36.43 -4.62 -30.46
N TRP A 53 36.11 -4.42 -29.20
CA TRP A 53 35.04 -5.09 -28.46
C TRP A 53 34.12 -4.09 -27.76
N CYS A 54 32.83 -4.38 -27.76
CA CYS A 54 31.83 -3.62 -27.04
C CYS A 54 30.96 -4.53 -26.20
N PHE A 55 30.77 -4.17 -24.92
CA PHE A 55 29.89 -4.84 -23.98
C PHE A 55 28.70 -3.92 -23.72
N VAL A 56 27.53 -4.28 -24.23
CA VAL A 56 26.30 -3.51 -24.02
C VAL A 56 25.49 -4.19 -22.93
N LEU A 57 25.33 -3.49 -21.81
CA LEU A 57 24.66 -3.97 -20.60
C LEU A 57 23.29 -3.32 -20.45
N GLY A 58 22.33 -4.01 -19.78
CA GLY A 58 21.03 -3.44 -19.44
C GLY A 58 20.03 -3.46 -20.59
N LEU A 59 20.07 -4.48 -21.45
CA LEU A 59 19.17 -4.63 -22.60
C LEU A 59 17.85 -5.33 -22.24
N ALA A 60 17.29 -5.03 -21.03
CA ALA A 60 15.97 -5.49 -20.64
C ALA A 60 14.87 -4.61 -21.25
N GLU A 61 13.70 -5.19 -21.47
CA GLU A 61 12.54 -4.45 -22.00
C GLU A 61 12.19 -3.25 -21.10
N GLY A 62 12.08 -2.07 -21.71
CA GLY A 62 11.82 -0.82 -21.02
C GLY A 62 13.04 -0.15 -20.37
N GLU A 63 14.21 -0.79 -20.35
CA GLU A 63 15.44 -0.17 -19.82
C GLU A 63 16.31 0.44 -20.93
N PHE A 64 16.63 -0.32 -21.98
CA PHE A 64 17.35 0.21 -23.14
C PHE A 64 17.04 -0.58 -24.41
N PRO A 65 16.64 0.08 -25.53
CA PRO A 65 16.31 1.51 -25.64
C PRO A 65 15.08 1.88 -24.80
N LYS A 66 15.12 3.02 -24.14
CA LYS A 66 14.07 3.43 -23.22
C LYS A 66 12.92 4.07 -23.95
N ALA A 67 11.71 3.55 -23.73
CA ALA A 67 10.51 4.24 -24.18
C ALA A 67 10.40 5.62 -23.50
N PRO A 68 10.23 6.71 -24.25
CA PRO A 68 10.05 8.01 -23.65
C PRO A 68 8.78 8.02 -22.81
N GLY A 69 8.90 8.38 -21.53
CA GLY A 69 7.79 8.53 -20.61
C GLY A 69 7.56 9.98 -20.23
N ASP A 70 6.37 10.27 -19.74
CA ASP A 70 6.04 11.57 -19.16
C ASP A 70 6.75 11.72 -17.81
N LYS A 71 7.96 12.27 -17.85
CA LYS A 71 8.73 12.62 -16.67
C LYS A 71 8.81 14.14 -16.56
N GLY A 72 8.26 14.70 -15.49
CA GLY A 72 8.32 16.12 -15.21
C GLY A 72 6.96 16.74 -14.92
N LEU A 73 6.93 18.08 -14.89
CA LEU A 73 5.74 18.87 -14.54
C LEU A 73 4.67 18.87 -15.64
N LEU A 74 5.06 18.61 -16.89
CA LEU A 74 4.17 18.65 -18.05
C LEU A 74 4.09 17.27 -18.70
N THR A 75 2.87 16.84 -18.97
CA THR A 75 2.59 15.66 -19.79
C THR A 75 2.91 15.92 -21.26
N HIS A 76 3.01 14.86 -22.07
CA HIS A 76 3.22 14.98 -23.52
C HIS A 76 2.13 15.84 -24.19
N ALA A 77 0.86 15.60 -23.88
CA ALA A 77 -0.27 16.35 -24.43
C ALA A 77 -0.22 17.85 -24.06
N GLU A 78 0.19 18.18 -22.84
CA GLU A 78 0.37 19.56 -22.40
C GLU A 78 1.52 20.24 -23.14
N ARG A 79 2.64 19.53 -23.36
CA ARG A 79 3.77 20.03 -24.14
C ARG A 79 3.37 20.29 -25.58
N GLU A 80 2.69 19.37 -26.24
CA GLU A 80 2.16 19.57 -27.60
C GLU A 80 1.21 20.76 -27.68
N SER A 81 0.34 20.94 -26.68
CA SER A 81 -0.56 22.08 -26.65
C SER A 81 0.20 23.41 -26.56
N LEU A 82 1.26 23.47 -25.75
CA LEU A 82 2.11 24.64 -25.64
C LEU A 82 2.90 24.91 -26.93
N MET A 83 3.41 23.86 -27.57
CA MET A 83 4.11 23.97 -28.86
C MET A 83 3.18 24.51 -29.97
N ARG A 84 1.92 24.06 -30.01
CA ARG A 84 0.90 24.61 -30.96
C ARG A 84 0.61 26.08 -30.69
N GLN A 85 0.84 26.57 -29.48
CA GLN A 85 0.70 27.97 -29.09
C GLN A 85 2.00 28.79 -29.33
N GLY A 86 3.01 28.20 -29.97
CA GLY A 86 4.26 28.87 -30.31
C GLY A 86 5.34 28.86 -29.24
N VAL A 87 5.17 28.06 -28.16
CA VAL A 87 6.21 27.88 -27.17
C VAL A 87 7.26 26.90 -27.69
N GLU A 88 8.49 27.35 -27.81
CA GLU A 88 9.60 26.46 -28.21
C GLU A 88 9.94 25.50 -27.06
N MET A 89 9.76 24.20 -27.32
CA MET A 89 10.13 23.14 -26.38
C MET A 89 11.16 22.19 -27.04
N PRO A 90 12.37 22.09 -26.47
CA PRO A 90 13.47 21.40 -27.16
C PRO A 90 13.34 19.87 -27.26
N ASP A 91 12.42 19.26 -26.55
CA ASP A 91 12.35 17.81 -26.41
C ASP A 91 10.91 17.28 -26.55
N CYS A 92 10.48 17.05 -27.79
CA CYS A 92 9.23 16.31 -28.03
C CYS A 92 9.45 14.79 -27.82
N PHE A 93 8.36 14.08 -27.59
CA PHE A 93 8.35 12.62 -27.36
C PHE A 93 9.04 11.86 -28.51
N GLU A 94 8.72 12.22 -29.75
CA GLU A 94 9.26 11.59 -30.96
C GLU A 94 10.79 11.75 -31.07
N ASN A 95 11.31 12.95 -30.83
CA ASN A 95 12.75 13.20 -30.85
C ASN A 95 13.50 12.40 -29.79
N ARG A 96 12.88 12.22 -28.63
CA ARG A 96 13.46 11.39 -27.55
C ARG A 96 13.48 9.91 -27.94
N ALA A 97 12.39 9.40 -28.54
CA ALA A 97 12.32 8.03 -29.03
C ALA A 97 13.36 7.76 -30.11
N ILE A 98 13.46 8.65 -31.12
CA ILE A 98 14.44 8.55 -32.19
C ILE A 98 15.88 8.60 -31.64
N ARG A 99 16.15 9.46 -30.67
CA ARG A 99 17.46 9.57 -30.01
C ARG A 99 17.86 8.26 -29.31
N GLU A 100 16.95 7.65 -28.58
CA GLU A 100 17.18 6.35 -27.94
C GLU A 100 17.47 5.26 -28.97
N GLN A 101 16.72 5.19 -30.05
CA GLN A 101 16.96 4.23 -31.14
C GLN A 101 18.31 4.47 -31.83
N VAL A 102 18.69 5.72 -32.06
CA VAL A 102 20.01 6.06 -32.62
C VAL A 102 21.14 5.67 -31.68
N CYS A 103 20.96 5.88 -30.38
CA CYS A 103 21.92 5.46 -29.36
C CYS A 103 22.06 3.94 -29.33
N PHE A 104 20.95 3.22 -29.42
CA PHE A 104 20.93 1.77 -29.49
C PHE A 104 21.64 1.26 -30.74
N TYR A 105 21.30 1.78 -31.91
CA TYR A 105 21.98 1.44 -33.18
C TYR A 105 23.50 1.67 -33.11
N LYS A 106 23.92 2.84 -32.58
CA LYS A 106 25.35 3.16 -32.43
C LYS A 106 26.04 2.18 -31.49
N ALA A 107 25.43 1.81 -30.38
CA ALA A 107 26.01 0.86 -29.44
C ALA A 107 26.23 -0.53 -30.07
N LEU A 108 25.31 -0.97 -30.93
CA LEU A 108 25.41 -2.25 -31.63
C LEU A 108 26.42 -2.24 -32.79
N THR A 109 26.59 -1.12 -33.47
CA THR A 109 27.42 -1.02 -34.69
C THR A 109 28.81 -0.42 -34.43
N ALA A 110 29.13 -0.01 -33.21
CA ALA A 110 30.44 0.56 -32.88
C ALA A 110 31.59 -0.44 -32.91
N PRO A 111 31.46 -1.71 -32.45
CA PRO A 111 32.61 -2.60 -32.37
C PRO A 111 33.04 -3.14 -33.71
N ALA A 112 34.40 -3.24 -33.89
CA ALA A 112 35.00 -3.78 -35.10
C ALA A 112 35.14 -5.31 -35.11
N LYS A 113 35.30 -5.96 -33.94
CA LYS A 113 35.59 -7.40 -33.83
C LYS A 113 34.51 -8.19 -33.12
N GLY A 114 33.97 -7.67 -32.02
CA GLY A 114 33.01 -8.42 -31.22
C GLY A 114 32.09 -7.58 -30.39
N LEU A 115 30.87 -8.09 -30.24
CA LEU A 115 29.79 -7.46 -29.47
C LEU A 115 29.25 -8.45 -28.44
N TRP A 116 29.20 -8.02 -27.19
CA TRP A 116 28.56 -8.74 -26.09
C TRP A 116 27.29 -8.01 -25.66
N LEU A 117 26.18 -8.74 -25.62
CA LEU A 117 24.88 -8.21 -25.25
C LEU A 117 24.40 -8.89 -23.96
N SER A 118 23.96 -8.12 -22.98
CA SER A 118 23.41 -8.69 -21.72
C SER A 118 22.27 -7.89 -21.13
N TRP A 119 21.41 -8.61 -20.45
CA TRP A 119 20.30 -8.06 -19.66
C TRP A 119 20.12 -8.87 -18.39
N ALA A 120 19.55 -8.25 -17.36
CA ALA A 120 19.24 -8.91 -16.11
C ALA A 120 17.87 -9.61 -16.22
N ALA A 121 17.85 -10.93 -16.16
CA ALA A 121 16.63 -11.70 -15.95
C ALA A 121 16.36 -11.76 -14.44
N GLY A 122 15.64 -10.76 -13.90
CA GLY A 122 15.25 -10.75 -12.48
C GLY A 122 14.18 -11.77 -12.15
N SER A 123 13.78 -11.85 -10.88
CA SER A 123 12.70 -12.74 -10.37
C SER A 123 11.35 -12.53 -11.09
N ALA A 124 11.16 -11.41 -11.75
CA ALA A 124 9.98 -11.08 -12.56
C ALA A 124 10.18 -11.35 -14.06
N ALA A 125 11.17 -12.18 -14.45
CA ALA A 125 11.46 -12.55 -15.85
C ALA A 125 11.33 -11.36 -16.82
N MET A 126 12.17 -10.33 -16.66
CA MET A 126 12.21 -9.24 -17.64
C MET A 126 12.83 -9.77 -18.93
N PRO A 127 12.09 -9.82 -20.03
CA PRO A 127 12.63 -10.29 -21.31
C PRO A 127 13.67 -9.31 -21.82
N ALA A 128 14.51 -9.80 -22.76
CA ALA A 128 15.33 -8.91 -23.56
C ALA A 128 14.46 -7.88 -24.29
N THR A 129 15.02 -6.70 -24.52
CA THR A 129 14.30 -5.67 -25.29
C THR A 129 13.87 -6.21 -26.65
N SER A 130 12.63 -5.94 -27.04
CA SER A 130 12.09 -6.31 -28.36
C SER A 130 12.89 -5.72 -29.53
N ALA A 131 13.63 -4.64 -29.30
CA ALA A 131 14.55 -4.04 -30.27
C ALA A 131 15.71 -4.95 -30.66
N LEU A 132 16.04 -6.00 -29.90
CA LEU A 132 17.04 -7.01 -30.24
C LEU A 132 16.55 -8.08 -31.21
N ALA A 133 15.24 -8.24 -31.38
CA ALA A 133 14.70 -9.31 -32.23
C ALA A 133 15.32 -9.37 -33.66
N PRO A 134 15.46 -8.24 -34.40
CA PRO A 134 16.09 -8.25 -35.70
C PRO A 134 17.58 -8.66 -35.66
N VAL A 135 18.29 -8.30 -34.58
CA VAL A 135 19.70 -8.64 -34.39
C VAL A 135 19.86 -10.14 -34.14
N ILE A 136 19.01 -10.70 -33.29
CA ILE A 136 19.01 -12.15 -33.00
C ILE A 136 18.65 -12.94 -34.25
N GLU A 137 17.68 -12.51 -35.02
CA GLU A 137 17.27 -13.16 -36.28
C GLU A 137 18.38 -13.12 -37.34
N CYS A 138 19.05 -11.97 -37.52
CA CYS A 138 20.09 -11.80 -38.52
C CYS A 138 21.41 -12.50 -38.18
N PHE A 139 21.82 -12.51 -36.92
CA PHE A 139 23.16 -12.92 -36.52
C PHE A 139 23.20 -14.22 -35.71
N SER A 140 22.07 -14.71 -35.21
CA SER A 140 21.99 -15.92 -34.37
C SER A 140 23.10 -15.97 -33.32
N PRO A 141 23.16 -14.99 -32.39
CA PRO A 141 24.27 -14.85 -31.45
C PRO A 141 24.38 -16.10 -30.56
N LYS A 142 25.60 -16.44 -30.18
CA LYS A 142 25.84 -17.54 -29.26
C LYS A 142 25.48 -17.10 -27.84
N GLU A 143 24.63 -17.86 -27.16
CA GLU A 143 24.39 -17.71 -25.73
C GLU A 143 25.48 -18.47 -24.96
N PRO A 144 26.34 -17.78 -24.19
CA PRO A 144 27.29 -18.47 -23.34
C PRO A 144 26.52 -19.16 -22.21
N ARG A 145 26.75 -20.47 -22.03
CA ARG A 145 26.33 -21.15 -20.81
C ARG A 145 27.38 -20.86 -19.74
N MET A 146 27.03 -20.02 -18.80
CA MET A 146 27.80 -19.85 -17.57
C MET A 146 27.19 -20.79 -16.53
N GLU A 147 28.00 -21.69 -16.00
CA GLU A 147 27.63 -22.47 -14.84
C GLU A 147 27.78 -21.57 -13.59
N ARG A 148 27.03 -21.86 -12.54
CA ARG A 148 27.07 -21.04 -11.33
C ARG A 148 28.48 -21.04 -10.70
N ALA A 149 29.21 -22.15 -10.85
CA ALA A 149 30.59 -22.25 -10.41
C ALA A 149 31.54 -21.27 -11.12
N ASP A 150 31.27 -20.91 -12.39
CA ASP A 150 32.08 -19.93 -13.14
C ASP A 150 31.98 -18.53 -12.55
N LEU A 151 30.91 -18.25 -11.81
CA LEU A 151 30.69 -16.99 -11.10
C LEU A 151 31.50 -16.89 -9.80
N ALA A 152 32.08 -18.00 -9.32
CA ALA A 152 32.90 -18.04 -8.11
C ALA A 152 34.39 -17.69 -8.37
N ALA A 153 34.67 -16.78 -9.31
CA ALA A 153 36.03 -16.42 -9.73
C ALA A 153 36.87 -15.71 -8.65
N THR A 154 36.22 -15.14 -7.62
CA THR A 154 36.90 -14.50 -6.48
C THR A 154 36.26 -14.93 -5.17
N PRO A 155 36.99 -14.84 -4.03
CA PRO A 155 36.41 -15.18 -2.71
C PRO A 155 35.15 -14.37 -2.36
N ALA A 156 35.09 -13.10 -2.78
CA ALA A 156 33.92 -12.25 -2.58
C ALA A 156 32.71 -12.75 -3.36
N MET A 157 32.89 -13.11 -4.66
CA MET A 157 31.81 -13.68 -5.47
C MET A 157 31.38 -15.06 -4.96
N ALA A 158 32.32 -15.89 -4.54
CA ALA A 158 32.02 -17.19 -3.92
C ALA A 158 31.21 -17.03 -2.62
N LEU A 159 31.50 -15.98 -1.83
CA LEU A 159 30.76 -15.66 -0.61
C LEU A 159 29.32 -15.19 -0.93
N ASP A 160 29.15 -14.36 -1.96
CA ASP A 160 27.83 -13.92 -2.42
C ASP A 160 26.99 -15.10 -2.92
N LEU A 161 27.59 -16.00 -3.70
CA LEU A 161 26.94 -17.23 -4.18
C LEU A 161 26.56 -18.16 -3.02
N LEU A 162 27.46 -18.30 -2.04
CA LEU A 162 27.19 -19.08 -0.84
C LEU A 162 26.02 -18.49 -0.05
N GLY A 163 25.98 -17.17 0.13
CA GLY A 163 24.88 -16.46 0.78
C GLY A 163 23.54 -16.69 0.10
N GLN A 164 23.51 -16.61 -1.23
CA GLN A 164 22.30 -16.85 -2.04
C GLN A 164 21.79 -18.29 -2.00
N SER A 165 22.66 -19.27 -1.74
CA SER A 165 22.32 -20.69 -1.70
C SER A 165 22.40 -21.31 -0.29
N TRP A 166 22.54 -20.49 0.75
CA TRP A 166 22.78 -20.98 2.12
C TRP A 166 21.72 -21.96 2.61
N ASN A 167 20.46 -21.69 2.30
CA ASN A 167 19.34 -22.55 2.70
C ASN A 167 19.07 -23.71 1.72
N ALA A 168 19.82 -23.77 0.61
CA ALA A 168 19.68 -24.86 -0.34
C ALA A 168 20.59 -26.03 0.08
N GLU A 169 20.01 -27.18 0.42
CA GLU A 169 20.72 -28.42 0.66
C GLU A 169 21.27 -28.99 -0.68
N SER A 170 22.32 -28.37 -1.20
CA SER A 170 22.94 -28.80 -2.46
C SER A 170 24.43 -29.10 -2.26
N GLY A 171 24.96 -30.04 -3.07
CA GLY A 171 26.39 -30.34 -3.09
C GLY A 171 27.24 -29.14 -3.51
N GLU A 172 26.68 -28.23 -4.32
CA GLU A 172 27.34 -26.99 -4.74
C GLU A 172 27.53 -26.02 -3.57
N THR A 173 26.49 -25.84 -2.73
CA THR A 173 26.58 -25.02 -1.52
C THR A 173 27.65 -25.54 -0.57
N ALA A 174 27.71 -26.85 -0.37
CA ALA A 174 28.75 -27.49 0.46
C ALA A 174 30.15 -27.28 -0.16
N ALA A 175 30.29 -27.40 -1.47
CA ALA A 175 31.58 -27.20 -2.16
C ALA A 175 32.06 -25.75 -2.03
N LEU A 176 31.17 -24.75 -2.21
CA LEU A 176 31.48 -23.33 -2.03
C LEU A 176 31.90 -23.03 -0.58
N PHE A 177 31.19 -23.62 0.38
CA PHE A 177 31.52 -23.45 1.79
C PHE A 177 32.92 -24.00 2.10
N HIS A 178 33.24 -25.23 1.68
CA HIS A 178 34.55 -25.85 1.90
C HIS A 178 35.67 -25.10 1.20
N ALA A 179 35.47 -24.66 -0.05
CA ALA A 179 36.47 -23.87 -0.77
C ALA A 179 36.79 -22.54 -0.07
N LEU A 180 35.77 -21.85 0.46
CA LEU A 180 35.95 -20.62 1.23
C LEU A 180 36.58 -20.89 2.60
N GLU A 181 36.32 -22.06 3.23
CA GLU A 181 36.95 -22.47 4.48
C GLU A 181 38.45 -22.76 4.28
N GLU A 182 38.83 -23.48 3.21
CA GLU A 182 40.23 -23.72 2.83
C GLU A 182 40.94 -22.40 2.47
N TYR A 183 40.30 -21.52 1.74
CA TYR A 183 40.84 -20.18 1.42
C TYR A 183 41.09 -19.37 2.69
N SER A 184 40.16 -19.37 3.63
CA SER A 184 40.25 -18.65 4.91
C SER A 184 41.32 -19.23 5.86
N ALA A 185 41.77 -20.47 5.64
CA ALA A 185 42.82 -21.11 6.43
C ALA A 185 44.24 -20.74 5.95
N GLN A 186 44.38 -20.03 4.83
CA GLN A 186 45.69 -19.61 4.33
C GLN A 186 46.33 -18.56 5.26
N PRO A 187 47.67 -18.59 5.43
CA PRO A 187 48.38 -17.76 6.42
C PRO A 187 48.24 -16.23 6.16
N GLU A 188 47.97 -15.84 4.92
CA GLU A 188 47.84 -14.46 4.51
C GLU A 188 46.45 -13.86 4.83
N GLU A 189 45.47 -14.71 5.11
CA GLU A 189 44.09 -14.34 5.43
C GLU A 189 43.80 -14.53 6.93
N GLN A 190 42.97 -13.65 7.47
CA GLN A 190 42.53 -13.81 8.88
C GLN A 190 41.53 -14.96 8.96
N PRO A 191 41.79 -16.02 9.74
CA PRO A 191 40.90 -17.16 9.86
C PRO A 191 39.47 -16.74 10.22
N GLY A 192 38.52 -17.23 9.48
CA GLY A 192 37.10 -16.94 9.72
C GLY A 192 36.57 -15.60 9.26
N ARG A 193 37.42 -14.66 8.80
CA ARG A 193 36.98 -13.31 8.37
C ARG A 193 35.87 -13.35 7.32
N LEU A 194 35.95 -14.22 6.35
CA LEU A 194 34.97 -14.35 5.28
C LEU A 194 33.69 -15.06 5.74
N LEU A 195 33.80 -16.19 6.44
CA LEU A 195 32.66 -17.05 6.77
C LEU A 195 31.95 -16.69 8.07
N ASN A 196 32.62 -16.04 9.02
CA ASN A 196 32.01 -15.68 10.30
C ASN A 196 30.76 -14.75 10.15
N PRO A 197 30.69 -13.80 9.21
CA PRO A 197 29.46 -13.03 8.97
C PRO A 197 28.31 -13.93 8.49
N VAL A 198 28.58 -14.88 7.58
CA VAL A 198 27.57 -15.81 7.03
C VAL A 198 27.10 -16.77 8.13
N LYS A 199 28.03 -17.40 8.88
CA LYS A 199 27.70 -18.27 10.00
C LYS A 199 26.85 -17.56 11.07
N ARG A 200 27.16 -16.28 11.35
CA ARG A 200 26.36 -15.47 12.27
C ARG A 200 24.98 -15.15 11.71
N ALA A 201 24.88 -14.80 10.43
CA ALA A 201 23.60 -14.52 9.79
C ALA A 201 22.70 -15.77 9.72
N ALA A 202 23.31 -16.93 9.41
CA ALA A 202 22.58 -18.20 9.33
C ALA A 202 22.07 -18.71 10.68
N GLY A 203 22.78 -18.39 11.78
CA GLY A 203 22.35 -18.71 13.15
C GLY A 203 21.60 -17.56 13.84
N ALA A 204 21.23 -16.49 13.11
CA ALA A 204 20.54 -15.37 13.71
C ALA A 204 19.14 -15.78 14.16
N GLU A 205 18.87 -15.57 15.45
CA GLU A 205 17.49 -15.68 15.96
C GLU A 205 16.60 -14.61 15.30
N PRO A 206 15.28 -14.83 15.24
CA PRO A 206 14.34 -13.82 14.76
C PRO A 206 14.58 -12.49 15.49
N PHE A 207 14.50 -11.39 14.76
CA PHE A 207 14.75 -10.07 15.32
C PHE A 207 13.85 -9.80 16.53
N ALA A 208 14.45 -9.46 17.65
CA ALA A 208 13.75 -9.08 18.88
C ALA A 208 14.49 -7.94 19.59
N VAL A 209 13.75 -7.11 20.30
CA VAL A 209 14.33 -6.09 21.18
C VAL A 209 14.49 -6.69 22.59
N HIS A 210 15.66 -7.20 22.91
CA HIS A 210 15.90 -7.87 24.20
C HIS A 210 15.85 -6.90 25.39
N ASN A 211 16.03 -5.61 25.20
CA ASN A 211 15.93 -4.61 26.25
C ASN A 211 14.47 -4.20 26.49
N THR A 212 13.76 -4.95 27.33
CA THR A 212 12.35 -4.68 27.69
C THR A 212 12.16 -3.33 28.38
N ALA A 213 13.18 -2.82 29.09
CA ALA A 213 13.10 -1.49 29.68
C ALA A 213 13.09 -0.38 28.63
N ALA A 214 13.89 -0.54 27.55
CA ALA A 214 13.83 0.36 26.39
C ALA A 214 12.47 0.28 25.68
N MET A 215 11.91 -0.92 25.52
CA MET A 215 10.57 -1.06 24.93
C MET A 215 9.51 -0.37 25.78
N LYS A 216 9.53 -0.51 27.10
CA LYS A 216 8.63 0.20 28.00
C LYS A 216 8.79 1.73 27.95
N GLN A 217 10.01 2.21 27.75
CA GLN A 217 10.30 3.63 27.55
C GLN A 217 9.75 4.15 26.21
N LEU A 218 9.90 3.37 25.14
CA LEU A 218 9.42 3.72 23.79
C LEU A 218 7.89 3.72 23.70
N LEU A 219 7.23 2.72 24.30
CA LEU A 219 5.79 2.55 24.22
C LEU A 219 5.03 3.33 25.29
N GLY A 220 5.68 3.70 26.40
CA GLY A 220 5.03 4.28 27.57
C GLY A 220 4.27 3.24 28.40
N ARG A 221 3.56 3.69 29.44
CA ARG A 221 2.69 2.83 30.26
C ARG A 221 1.27 2.71 29.70
N ASP A 222 0.86 3.69 28.92
CA ASP A 222 -0.45 3.77 28.28
C ASP A 222 -0.26 3.63 26.76
N LEU A 223 -0.61 2.47 26.22
CA LEU A 223 -0.53 2.21 24.79
C LEU A 223 -1.84 2.60 24.11
N TRP A 224 -1.76 3.55 23.17
CA TRP A 224 -2.90 4.02 22.39
C TRP A 224 -2.89 3.35 21.03
N LEU A 225 -3.87 2.47 20.81
CA LEU A 225 -3.98 1.66 19.59
C LEU A 225 -5.22 2.04 18.79
N THR A 226 -5.05 2.15 17.48
CA THR A 226 -6.18 2.11 16.55
C THR A 226 -6.35 0.70 16.01
N PRO A 227 -7.56 0.30 15.58
CA PRO A 227 -7.75 -1.01 14.94
C PRO A 227 -6.83 -1.26 13.75
N SER A 228 -6.55 -0.23 12.94
CA SER A 228 -5.60 -0.34 11.81
C SER A 228 -4.17 -0.63 12.26
N ARG A 229 -3.73 -0.08 13.41
CA ARG A 229 -2.43 -0.42 13.99
C ARG A 229 -2.41 -1.86 14.48
N MET A 230 -3.50 -2.33 15.08
CA MET A 230 -3.66 -3.73 15.48
C MET A 230 -3.59 -4.66 14.26
N GLU A 231 -4.35 -4.38 13.22
CA GLU A 231 -4.32 -5.15 11.97
C GLU A 231 -2.91 -5.16 11.34
N ARG A 232 -2.19 -4.04 11.40
CA ARG A 232 -0.80 -3.96 10.93
C ARG A 232 0.15 -4.86 11.72
N TYR A 233 -0.01 -4.90 13.04
CA TYR A 233 0.78 -5.79 13.89
C TYR A 233 0.53 -7.27 13.55
N TYR A 234 -0.73 -7.65 13.46
CA TYR A 234 -1.09 -9.02 13.12
C TYR A 234 -0.76 -9.40 11.68
N SER A 235 -0.66 -8.42 10.78
CA SER A 235 -0.12 -8.67 9.44
C SER A 235 1.38 -8.96 9.46
N CYS A 236 2.16 -8.23 10.25
CA CYS A 236 3.59 -8.46 10.48
C CYS A 236 4.09 -7.59 11.65
N PRO A 237 4.53 -8.18 12.79
CA PRO A 237 5.04 -7.43 13.94
C PRO A 237 6.23 -6.53 13.61
N PHE A 238 7.15 -6.98 12.76
CA PHE A 238 8.31 -6.19 12.33
C PHE A 238 7.90 -4.94 11.55
N ALA A 239 6.98 -5.09 10.61
CA ALA A 239 6.47 -3.97 9.84
C ALA A 239 5.76 -2.93 10.73
N TYR A 240 4.97 -3.39 11.71
CA TYR A 240 4.37 -2.52 12.72
C TYR A 240 5.44 -1.76 13.53
N PHE A 241 6.48 -2.47 13.98
CA PHE A 241 7.57 -1.87 14.76
C PHE A 241 8.28 -0.76 13.98
N LEU A 242 8.63 -1.01 12.72
CA LEU A 242 9.25 0.01 11.88
C LEU A 242 8.33 1.22 11.66
N GLU A 243 7.07 0.97 11.35
CA GLU A 243 6.13 2.01 10.96
C GLU A 243 5.65 2.88 12.14
N TYR A 244 5.29 2.25 13.26
CA TYR A 244 4.61 2.91 14.37
C TYR A 244 5.48 3.15 15.60
N VAL A 245 6.48 2.32 15.84
CA VAL A 245 7.40 2.50 16.99
C VAL A 245 8.60 3.33 16.57
N LEU A 246 9.26 2.98 15.47
CA LEU A 246 10.43 3.73 14.96
C LEU A 246 10.05 4.90 14.04
N GLY A 247 8.82 4.97 13.55
CA GLY A 247 8.36 6.04 12.67
C GLY A 247 8.96 6.02 11.27
N ALA A 248 9.53 4.89 10.84
CA ALA A 248 10.09 4.70 9.50
C ALA A 248 8.95 4.60 8.47
N LYS A 249 8.72 5.67 7.72
CA LYS A 249 7.65 5.73 6.71
C LYS A 249 8.23 5.95 5.32
N PRO A 250 7.65 5.33 4.28
CA PRO A 250 8.06 5.59 2.91
C PRO A 250 7.84 7.05 2.54
N ARG A 251 8.69 7.58 1.64
CA ARG A 251 8.55 8.94 1.15
C ARG A 251 7.24 9.08 0.37
N LYS A 252 6.42 10.05 0.75
CA LYS A 252 5.17 10.34 0.03
C LYS A 252 5.48 10.78 -1.40
N GLN A 253 4.86 10.12 -2.37
CA GLN A 253 4.91 10.54 -3.76
C GLN A 253 3.86 11.62 -4.01
N ALA A 254 4.16 12.57 -4.92
CA ALA A 254 3.20 13.58 -5.36
C ALA A 254 2.19 12.99 -6.37
N ALA A 255 1.35 12.09 -5.88
CA ALA A 255 0.27 11.46 -6.63
C ALA A 255 -1.01 11.47 -5.78
N LEU A 256 -2.17 11.46 -6.41
CA LEU A 256 -3.42 11.26 -5.67
C LEU A 256 -3.43 9.82 -5.16
N THR A 257 -3.27 9.67 -3.85
CA THR A 257 -3.23 8.35 -3.21
C THR A 257 -4.65 7.78 -3.05
N ALA A 258 -4.75 6.47 -2.84
CA ALA A 258 -6.02 5.81 -2.54
C ALA A 258 -6.70 6.43 -1.30
N ASP A 259 -5.90 6.81 -0.28
CA ASP A 259 -6.40 7.46 0.95
C ASP A 259 -7.05 8.81 0.65
N GLN A 260 -6.45 9.64 -0.21
CA GLN A 260 -7.01 10.94 -0.58
C GLN A 260 -8.33 10.80 -1.37
N SER A 261 -8.41 9.78 -2.23
CA SER A 261 -9.64 9.44 -2.95
C SER A 261 -10.73 8.96 -1.99
N GLY A 262 -10.38 8.15 -1.00
CA GLY A 262 -11.26 7.71 0.07
C GLY A 262 -11.79 8.89 0.89
N ASN A 263 -10.91 9.78 1.34
CA ASN A 263 -11.27 10.95 2.14
C ASN A 263 -12.29 11.86 1.43
N LEU A 264 -12.15 12.07 0.13
CA LEU A 264 -13.14 12.85 -0.65
C LEU A 264 -14.52 12.18 -0.62
N VAL A 265 -14.60 10.87 -0.85
CA VAL A 265 -15.87 10.13 -0.83
C VAL A 265 -16.50 10.19 0.56
N HIS A 266 -15.74 9.90 1.62
CA HIS A 266 -16.22 9.95 3.01
C HIS A 266 -16.75 11.35 3.36
N TYR A 267 -16.02 12.41 2.98
CA TYR A 267 -16.44 13.79 3.21
C TYR A 267 -17.76 14.12 2.51
N ILE A 268 -17.93 13.70 1.24
CA ILE A 268 -19.17 13.92 0.51
C ILE A 268 -20.34 13.22 1.20
N LEU A 269 -20.17 11.96 1.59
CA LEU A 269 -21.21 11.16 2.23
C LEU A 269 -21.61 11.75 3.59
N GLU A 270 -20.63 12.06 4.43
CA GLU A 270 -20.85 12.70 5.73
C GLU A 270 -21.59 14.01 5.61
N GLN A 271 -21.06 14.94 4.80
CA GLN A 271 -21.63 16.28 4.68
C GLN A 271 -23.02 16.27 4.04
N ALA A 272 -23.27 15.39 3.07
CA ALA A 272 -24.58 15.26 2.46
C ALA A 272 -25.64 14.79 3.47
N LEU A 273 -25.33 13.75 4.24
CA LEU A 273 -26.25 13.22 5.25
C LEU A 273 -26.45 14.21 6.41
N ARG A 274 -25.40 14.90 6.87
CA ARG A 274 -25.52 15.93 7.91
C ARG A 274 -26.36 17.13 7.48
N ARG A 275 -26.13 17.65 6.27
CA ARG A 275 -26.82 18.86 5.78
C ARG A 275 -28.28 18.59 5.46
N ALA A 276 -28.59 17.43 4.90
CA ALA A 276 -29.97 17.05 4.58
C ALA A 276 -30.76 16.55 5.79
N GLY A 277 -30.10 15.95 6.80
CA GLY A 277 -30.74 15.45 8.02
C GLY A 277 -31.89 14.49 7.72
N GLU A 278 -32.99 14.62 8.46
CA GLU A 278 -34.21 13.81 8.26
C GLU A 278 -34.85 13.98 6.88
N GLY A 279 -34.66 15.16 6.24
CA GLY A 279 -35.17 15.43 4.90
C GLY A 279 -34.42 14.71 3.78
N PHE A 280 -33.33 13.98 4.09
CA PHE A 280 -32.54 13.30 3.08
C PHE A 280 -33.34 12.28 2.25
N VAL A 281 -34.26 11.59 2.89
CA VAL A 281 -35.12 10.57 2.25
C VAL A 281 -36.09 11.15 1.24
N ASP A 282 -36.42 12.42 1.34
CA ASP A 282 -37.38 13.13 0.48
C ASP A 282 -36.74 13.85 -0.71
N LEU A 283 -35.41 13.94 -0.74
CA LEU A 283 -34.70 14.59 -1.84
C LEU A 283 -34.93 13.85 -3.17
N SER A 284 -35.07 14.61 -4.26
CA SER A 284 -35.06 14.02 -5.60
C SER A 284 -33.67 13.55 -6.00
N GLU A 285 -33.56 12.69 -7.00
CA GLU A 285 -32.28 12.21 -7.52
C GLU A 285 -31.38 13.37 -7.98
N GLU A 286 -31.98 14.39 -8.65
CA GLU A 286 -31.27 15.57 -9.08
C GLU A 286 -30.74 16.40 -7.90
N GLN A 287 -31.53 16.52 -6.84
CA GLN A 287 -31.11 17.23 -5.62
C GLN A 287 -29.97 16.52 -4.90
N VAL A 288 -30.01 15.19 -4.81
CA VAL A 288 -28.91 14.39 -4.23
C VAL A 288 -27.64 14.56 -5.05
N LYS A 289 -27.71 14.49 -6.37
CA LYS A 289 -26.55 14.69 -7.26
C LYS A 289 -25.99 16.11 -7.18
N ALA A 290 -26.86 17.12 -7.12
CA ALA A 290 -26.45 18.52 -6.98
C ALA A 290 -25.77 18.78 -5.62
N LEU A 291 -26.32 18.20 -4.54
CA LEU A 291 -25.74 18.29 -3.20
C LEU A 291 -24.34 17.66 -3.16
N ALA A 292 -24.19 16.45 -3.69
CA ALA A 292 -22.90 15.77 -3.76
C ALA A 292 -21.86 16.57 -4.58
N ALA A 293 -22.30 17.17 -5.69
CA ALA A 293 -21.43 17.98 -6.53
C ALA A 293 -20.94 19.25 -5.82
N ALA A 294 -21.83 19.97 -5.14
CA ALA A 294 -21.49 21.18 -4.39
C ALA A 294 -20.47 20.87 -3.26
N ILE A 295 -20.71 19.80 -2.48
CA ILE A 295 -19.81 19.39 -1.40
C ILE A 295 -18.44 18.97 -1.95
N ALA A 296 -18.40 18.27 -3.08
CA ALA A 296 -17.14 17.88 -3.69
C ALA A 296 -16.33 19.09 -4.17
N GLU A 297 -16.99 20.11 -4.70
CA GLU A 297 -16.34 21.35 -5.14
C GLU A 297 -15.75 22.12 -3.95
N GLU A 298 -16.48 22.23 -2.84
CA GLU A 298 -15.98 22.82 -1.60
C GLU A 298 -14.72 22.10 -1.12
N TYR A 299 -14.75 20.76 -1.04
CA TYR A 299 -13.60 19.97 -0.61
C TYR A 299 -12.37 20.18 -1.48
N VAL A 300 -12.57 20.20 -2.82
CA VAL A 300 -11.47 20.38 -3.79
C VAL A 300 -10.85 21.77 -3.66
N GLN A 301 -11.68 22.81 -3.47
CA GLN A 301 -11.19 24.17 -3.26
C GLN A 301 -10.35 24.31 -1.99
N GLU A 302 -10.78 23.68 -0.90
CA GLU A 302 -10.12 23.76 0.41
C GLU A 302 -8.87 22.88 0.50
N ASN A 303 -8.94 21.64 -0.01
CA ASN A 303 -7.92 20.61 0.25
C ASN A 303 -6.98 20.33 -0.93
N MET A 304 -7.31 20.81 -2.14
CA MET A 304 -6.56 20.54 -3.36
C MET A 304 -6.28 21.81 -4.20
N PRO A 305 -5.81 22.91 -3.58
CA PRO A 305 -5.57 24.16 -4.29
C PRO A 305 -4.51 23.95 -5.39
N GLY A 306 -4.84 24.34 -6.62
CA GLY A 306 -3.94 24.24 -7.78
C GLY A 306 -3.79 22.85 -8.40
N GLN A 307 -4.28 21.79 -7.79
CA GLN A 307 -4.21 20.42 -8.33
C GLN A 307 -5.49 19.97 -9.05
N ALA A 308 -6.58 20.70 -8.90
CA ALA A 308 -7.90 20.35 -9.42
C ALA A 308 -7.93 20.04 -10.93
N ARG A 309 -7.17 20.77 -11.75
CA ARG A 309 -7.09 20.54 -13.21
C ARG A 309 -6.42 19.20 -13.55
N ARG A 310 -5.37 18.82 -12.83
CA ARG A 310 -4.62 17.58 -13.08
C ARG A 310 -5.44 16.33 -12.76
N PHE A 311 -6.29 16.42 -11.74
CA PHE A 311 -7.09 15.30 -11.26
C PHE A 311 -8.58 15.42 -11.59
N SER A 312 -8.98 16.36 -12.47
CA SER A 312 -10.37 16.67 -12.79
C SER A 312 -11.20 15.43 -13.16
N TYR A 313 -10.66 14.56 -14.02
CA TYR A 313 -11.35 13.33 -14.43
C TYR A 313 -11.60 12.39 -13.23
N LEU A 314 -10.61 12.24 -12.35
CA LEU A 314 -10.74 11.37 -11.18
C LEU A 314 -11.74 11.94 -10.16
N VAL A 315 -11.68 13.25 -9.92
CA VAL A 315 -12.64 13.96 -9.05
C VAL A 315 -14.06 13.78 -9.59
N GLU A 316 -14.29 13.97 -10.89
CA GLU A 316 -15.61 13.76 -11.52
C GLU A 316 -16.10 12.30 -11.39
N ARG A 317 -15.19 11.33 -11.51
CA ARG A 317 -15.53 9.92 -11.27
C ARG A 317 -15.95 9.67 -9.82
N LEU A 318 -15.20 10.21 -8.86
CA LEU A 318 -15.49 10.07 -7.44
C LEU A 318 -16.79 10.78 -7.04
N LYS A 319 -17.06 11.96 -7.59
CA LYS A 319 -18.36 12.66 -7.42
C LYS A 319 -19.53 11.79 -7.84
N LYS A 320 -19.45 11.19 -9.04
CA LYS A 320 -20.50 10.28 -9.54
C LYS A 320 -20.65 9.06 -8.66
N SER A 321 -19.54 8.46 -8.22
CA SER A 321 -19.56 7.29 -7.32
C SER A 321 -20.22 7.63 -5.99
N ALA A 322 -19.84 8.75 -5.36
CA ALA A 322 -20.43 9.20 -4.09
C ALA A 322 -21.93 9.55 -4.25
N ALA A 323 -22.34 10.22 -5.34
CA ALA A 323 -23.74 10.53 -5.59
C ALA A 323 -24.59 9.25 -5.76
N ASN A 324 -24.10 8.27 -6.48
CA ASN A 324 -24.78 6.98 -6.63
C ASN A 324 -24.88 6.21 -5.31
N LEU A 325 -23.83 6.26 -4.48
CA LEU A 325 -23.86 5.64 -3.16
C LEU A 325 -24.84 6.36 -2.22
N LEU A 326 -24.97 7.70 -2.32
CA LEU A 326 -26.00 8.44 -1.59
C LEU A 326 -27.42 8.01 -1.98
N LEU A 327 -27.69 7.79 -3.28
CA LEU A 327 -28.97 7.28 -3.75
C LEU A 327 -29.26 5.87 -3.20
N TYR A 328 -28.25 5.03 -3.13
CA TYR A 328 -28.38 3.70 -2.51
C TYR A 328 -28.69 3.82 -1.00
N ILE A 329 -27.99 4.68 -0.26
CA ILE A 329 -28.24 4.94 1.16
C ILE A 329 -29.66 5.52 1.36
N GLN A 330 -30.12 6.40 0.45
CA GLN A 330 -31.47 6.93 0.47
C GLN A 330 -32.53 5.83 0.31
N ALA A 331 -32.31 4.89 -0.63
CA ALA A 331 -33.19 3.75 -0.84
C ALA A 331 -33.22 2.82 0.38
N GLU A 332 -32.06 2.61 1.04
CA GLU A 332 -31.94 1.87 2.29
C GLU A 332 -32.77 2.54 3.39
N GLN A 333 -32.61 3.84 3.62
CA GLN A 333 -33.32 4.56 4.68
C GLN A 333 -34.83 4.65 4.45
N ARG A 334 -35.29 4.64 3.23
CA ARG A 334 -36.73 4.67 2.90
C ARG A 334 -37.47 3.40 3.32
N GLN A 335 -36.79 2.28 3.34
CA GLN A 335 -37.39 0.99 3.72
C GLN A 335 -36.96 0.48 5.09
N GLY A 336 -35.80 0.94 5.58
CA GLY A 336 -35.27 0.54 6.89
C GLY A 336 -35.73 1.45 8.03
N SER A 337 -35.51 1.01 9.26
CA SER A 337 -35.81 1.77 10.48
C SER A 337 -34.53 2.28 11.18
N PHE A 338 -33.35 1.94 10.68
CA PHE A 338 -32.10 2.48 11.20
C PHE A 338 -31.87 3.90 10.70
N VAL A 339 -31.62 4.83 11.65
CA VAL A 339 -31.39 6.24 11.36
C VAL A 339 -29.93 6.58 11.70
N PRO A 340 -29.21 7.30 10.84
CA PRO A 340 -27.87 7.82 11.16
C PRO A 340 -27.92 8.78 12.35
N VAL A 341 -27.17 8.50 13.41
CA VAL A 341 -27.15 9.29 14.65
C VAL A 341 -25.79 9.95 14.89
N ALA A 342 -24.73 9.44 14.27
CA ALA A 342 -23.40 10.05 14.37
C ALA A 342 -22.58 9.79 13.11
N PHE A 343 -21.76 10.79 12.77
CA PHE A 343 -20.79 10.75 11.67
C PHE A 343 -19.43 11.16 12.18
N GLU A 344 -18.37 10.54 11.67
CA GLU A 344 -16.99 10.84 12.04
C GLU A 344 -16.80 10.85 13.57
N LYS A 345 -17.48 9.90 14.25
CA LYS A 345 -17.54 9.88 15.73
C LYS A 345 -16.23 9.37 16.30
N GLY A 346 -15.59 10.20 17.12
CA GLY A 346 -14.35 9.87 17.81
C GLY A 346 -14.56 8.86 18.96
N ILE A 347 -13.53 8.07 19.20
CA ILE A 347 -13.36 7.22 20.38
C ILE A 347 -12.06 7.63 21.06
N GLY A 348 -12.16 8.25 22.23
CA GLY A 348 -11.02 8.59 23.08
C GLY A 348 -10.05 9.64 22.53
N THR A 349 -10.45 10.43 21.52
CA THR A 349 -9.61 11.48 20.94
C THR A 349 -9.90 12.86 21.50
N SER A 350 -11.10 13.06 22.05
CA SER A 350 -11.52 14.29 22.73
C SER A 350 -12.44 13.98 23.93
N ALA A 351 -12.74 14.99 24.74
CA ALA A 351 -13.64 14.85 25.88
C ALA A 351 -15.10 14.60 25.48
N GLU A 352 -15.50 14.97 24.27
CA GLU A 352 -16.86 14.80 23.73
C GLU A 352 -17.06 13.45 23.02
N ASP A 353 -15.98 12.68 22.92
CA ASP A 353 -16.00 11.38 22.26
C ASP A 353 -16.56 10.28 23.14
N VAL A 354 -16.80 9.13 22.51
CA VAL A 354 -17.08 7.89 23.26
C VAL A 354 -15.83 7.51 24.05
N PRO A 355 -15.94 7.21 25.35
CA PRO A 355 -14.79 6.77 26.14
C PRO A 355 -14.18 5.50 25.52
N PRO A 356 -12.85 5.39 25.43
CA PRO A 356 -12.20 4.22 24.90
C PRO A 356 -12.36 3.02 25.84
N VAL A 357 -12.41 1.82 25.27
CA VAL A 357 -12.21 0.60 26.07
C VAL A 357 -10.78 0.60 26.57
N VAL A 358 -10.61 0.34 27.87
CA VAL A 358 -9.31 0.24 28.53
C VAL A 358 -9.10 -1.20 28.95
N LEU A 359 -8.04 -1.82 28.46
CA LEU A 359 -7.61 -3.17 28.81
C LEU A 359 -6.29 -3.09 29.59
N THR A 360 -6.00 -4.09 30.39
CA THR A 360 -4.77 -4.14 31.21
C THR A 360 -4.01 -5.41 30.90
N THR A 361 -2.71 -5.28 30.64
CA THR A 361 -1.80 -6.42 30.47
C THR A 361 -1.51 -7.11 31.80
N SER A 362 -0.98 -8.31 31.77
CA SER A 362 -0.48 -9.02 32.95
C SER A 362 0.63 -8.24 33.68
N GLY A 363 1.38 -7.39 32.99
CA GLY A 363 2.43 -6.52 33.50
C GLY A 363 1.92 -5.21 34.13
N GLY A 364 0.60 -4.93 34.07
CA GLY A 364 -0.03 -3.74 34.62
C GLY A 364 0.03 -2.50 33.71
N GLU A 365 0.46 -2.63 32.46
CA GLU A 365 0.37 -1.58 31.43
C GLU A 365 -1.08 -1.49 30.94
N THR A 366 -1.52 -0.30 30.52
CA THR A 366 -2.86 -0.10 29.98
C THR A 366 -2.86 0.05 28.47
N VAL A 367 -3.91 -0.47 27.83
CA VAL A 367 -4.13 -0.36 26.39
C VAL A 367 -5.48 0.31 26.16
N ARG A 368 -5.48 1.37 25.38
CA ARG A 368 -6.68 2.15 25.04
C ARG A 368 -6.96 2.01 23.56
N MET A 369 -8.13 1.45 23.23
CA MET A 369 -8.58 1.38 21.84
C MET A 369 -9.22 2.69 21.44
N VAL A 370 -8.59 3.40 20.51
CA VAL A 370 -9.02 4.71 19.99
C VAL A 370 -9.29 4.66 18.51
N GLY A 371 -10.06 5.61 18.01
CA GLY A 371 -10.33 5.66 16.59
C GLY A 371 -11.43 6.65 16.23
N LYS A 372 -11.91 6.51 15.01
CA LYS A 372 -12.95 7.35 14.44
C LYS A 372 -13.88 6.49 13.60
N ILE A 373 -15.16 6.61 13.84
CA ILE A 373 -16.21 5.82 13.21
C ILE A 373 -16.86 6.67 12.13
N ASP A 374 -16.89 6.19 10.90
CA ASP A 374 -17.44 6.95 9.77
C ASP A 374 -18.92 7.28 9.97
N ARG A 375 -19.73 6.25 10.30
CA ARG A 375 -21.16 6.43 10.56
C ARG A 375 -21.66 5.43 11.59
N VAL A 376 -22.49 5.91 12.53
CA VAL A 376 -23.25 5.10 13.47
C VAL A 376 -24.72 5.28 13.18
N ASP A 377 -25.45 4.20 13.01
CA ASP A 377 -26.91 4.23 12.91
C ASP A 377 -27.54 3.56 14.13
N ALA A 378 -28.68 4.05 14.53
CA ALA A 378 -29.43 3.56 15.68
C ALA A 378 -30.86 3.17 15.29
N PHE A 379 -31.37 2.16 15.99
CA PHE A 379 -32.76 1.72 15.96
C PHE A 379 -33.24 1.42 17.36
N GLU A 380 -34.29 2.07 17.80
CA GLU A 380 -34.85 1.90 19.17
C GLU A 380 -36.00 0.90 19.16
N LYS A 381 -35.88 -0.13 19.97
CA LYS A 381 -36.97 -1.11 20.18
C LYS A 381 -36.86 -1.77 21.54
N ASN A 382 -38.00 -1.87 22.23
CA ASN A 382 -38.14 -2.55 23.53
C ASN A 382 -37.18 -2.01 24.63
N GLY A 383 -36.87 -0.72 24.60
CA GLY A 383 -35.98 -0.08 25.59
C GLY A 383 -34.48 -0.25 25.26
N ASN A 384 -34.13 -0.92 24.21
CA ASN A 384 -32.75 -1.03 23.72
C ASN A 384 -32.51 -0.11 22.51
N THR A 385 -31.34 0.52 22.47
CA THR A 385 -30.82 1.21 21.28
C THR A 385 -29.90 0.26 20.54
N TRP A 386 -30.38 -0.31 19.45
CA TRP A 386 -29.60 -1.17 18.58
C TRP A 386 -28.69 -0.32 17.71
N LEU A 387 -27.37 -0.56 17.81
CA LEU A 387 -26.37 0.21 17.10
C LEU A 387 -25.73 -0.63 15.99
N ARG A 388 -25.63 -0.04 14.79
CA ARG A 388 -24.81 -0.59 13.71
C ARG A 388 -23.75 0.43 13.32
N VAL A 389 -22.57 -0.08 13.00
CA VAL A 389 -21.45 0.72 12.52
C VAL A 389 -21.35 0.52 11.02
N VAL A 390 -21.22 1.61 10.27
CA VAL A 390 -21.13 1.59 8.81
C VAL A 390 -19.81 2.27 8.40
N ASP A 391 -19.09 1.62 7.49
CA ASP A 391 -17.82 2.10 6.96
C ASP A 391 -17.85 2.04 5.42
N TYR A 392 -17.29 3.05 4.77
CA TYR A 392 -17.31 3.19 3.32
C TYR A 392 -15.96 2.78 2.73
N LYS A 393 -15.96 1.85 1.78
CA LYS A 393 -14.72 1.36 1.14
C LYS A 393 -14.69 1.69 -0.35
N THR A 394 -13.68 2.42 -0.78
CA THR A 394 -13.45 2.75 -2.20
C THR A 394 -12.82 1.61 -2.99
N GLY A 395 -12.33 0.57 -2.32
CA GLY A 395 -11.77 -0.64 -2.93
C GLY A 395 -12.62 -1.89 -2.64
N SER A 396 -12.25 -3.02 -3.23
CA SER A 396 -12.86 -4.31 -2.91
C SER A 396 -12.38 -4.78 -1.54
N LYS A 397 -13.30 -4.95 -0.59
CA LYS A 397 -13.04 -5.56 0.71
C LYS A 397 -14.00 -6.73 0.90
N GLU A 398 -13.48 -7.86 1.35
CA GLU A 398 -14.27 -9.02 1.75
C GLU A 398 -14.21 -9.11 3.28
N PHE A 399 -15.35 -9.28 3.93
CA PHE A 399 -15.41 -9.52 5.37
C PHE A 399 -15.38 -11.01 5.63
N LEU A 400 -14.33 -11.50 6.28
CA LEU A 400 -14.16 -12.90 6.65
C LEU A 400 -14.02 -13.00 8.17
N LEU A 401 -14.88 -13.78 8.80
CA LEU A 401 -14.83 -14.00 10.25
C LEU A 401 -13.55 -14.70 10.70
N GLU A 402 -12.96 -15.52 9.82
CA GLU A 402 -11.66 -16.14 10.06
C GLU A 402 -10.52 -15.12 10.17
N ASP A 403 -10.59 -14.03 9.38
CA ASP A 403 -9.62 -12.93 9.47
C ASP A 403 -9.66 -12.26 10.85
N VAL A 404 -10.85 -12.11 11.43
CA VAL A 404 -11.03 -11.49 12.76
C VAL A 404 -10.29 -12.28 13.84
N LYS A 405 -10.35 -13.62 13.79
CA LYS A 405 -9.62 -14.50 14.71
C LYS A 405 -8.10 -14.37 14.60
N ASN A 406 -7.62 -13.91 13.44
CA ASN A 406 -6.21 -13.63 13.17
C ASN A 406 -5.84 -12.15 13.35
N GLY A 407 -6.69 -11.35 13.98
CA GLY A 407 -6.43 -9.93 14.25
C GLY A 407 -6.59 -9.00 13.03
N LEU A 408 -7.23 -9.47 11.95
CA LEU A 408 -7.53 -8.70 10.75
C LEU A 408 -9.04 -8.45 10.62
N ASN A 409 -9.46 -7.44 9.84
CA ASN A 409 -10.87 -7.04 9.70
C ASN A 409 -11.57 -6.70 11.02
N CYS A 410 -10.79 -6.30 12.04
CA CYS A 410 -11.27 -6.07 13.40
C CYS A 410 -11.88 -4.69 13.62
N GLN A 411 -11.56 -3.73 12.75
CA GLN A 411 -11.86 -2.30 12.91
C GLN A 411 -13.30 -2.04 13.33
N MET A 412 -14.25 -2.54 12.58
CA MET A 412 -15.66 -2.26 12.77
C MET A 412 -16.23 -2.93 14.03
N LEU A 413 -15.79 -4.16 14.31
CA LEU A 413 -16.20 -4.88 15.52
C LEU A 413 -15.66 -4.22 16.78
N VAL A 414 -14.40 -3.76 16.78
CA VAL A 414 -13.82 -2.98 17.88
C VAL A 414 -14.65 -1.73 18.13
N TYR A 415 -15.07 -1.02 17.09
CA TYR A 415 -15.92 0.16 17.21
C TYR A 415 -17.30 -0.17 17.77
N LEU A 416 -17.96 -1.18 17.21
CA LEU A 416 -19.27 -1.64 17.69
C LEU A 416 -19.22 -2.03 19.17
N PHE A 417 -18.25 -2.83 19.58
CA PHE A 417 -18.11 -3.27 20.96
C PHE A 417 -17.70 -2.13 21.91
N THR A 418 -16.95 -1.14 21.42
CA THR A 418 -16.69 0.08 22.19
C THR A 418 -17.99 0.86 22.45
N LEU A 419 -18.78 1.09 21.40
CA LEU A 419 -20.07 1.79 21.53
C LEU A 419 -21.00 1.08 22.50
N THR A 420 -21.11 -0.23 22.44
CA THR A 420 -22.00 -0.99 23.33
C THR A 420 -21.51 -1.06 24.78
N ARG A 421 -20.21 -0.96 25.04
CA ARG A 421 -19.64 -1.03 26.40
C ARG A 421 -19.53 0.32 27.08
N THR A 422 -19.14 1.36 26.35
CA THR A 422 -18.78 2.66 26.90
C THR A 422 -19.66 3.81 26.39
N GLY A 423 -20.51 3.55 25.38
CA GLY A 423 -21.40 4.53 24.77
C GLY A 423 -22.68 4.86 25.58
N GLY A 424 -22.89 4.27 26.76
CA GLY A 424 -24.12 4.42 27.55
C GLY A 424 -24.47 5.85 27.99
N GLN A 425 -23.52 6.78 27.91
CA GLN A 425 -23.81 8.21 28.14
C GLN A 425 -24.49 8.89 26.94
N GLN A 426 -24.30 8.32 25.73
CA GLN A 426 -24.82 8.87 24.47
C GLN A 426 -26.00 8.06 23.92
N PHE A 427 -26.06 6.77 24.23
CA PHE A 427 -27.08 5.83 23.77
C PHE A 427 -27.70 5.08 24.95
N ALA A 428 -29.01 5.08 25.05
CA ALA A 428 -29.70 4.37 26.12
C ALA A 428 -29.66 2.86 25.88
N ALA A 429 -29.14 2.07 26.85
CA ALA A 429 -29.03 0.60 26.75
C ALA A 429 -28.53 0.11 25.37
N PRO A 430 -27.29 0.48 24.97
CA PRO A 430 -26.80 0.19 23.62
C PRO A 430 -26.60 -1.32 23.41
N ALA A 431 -27.13 -1.85 22.31
CA ALA A 431 -27.04 -3.24 21.92
C ALA A 431 -26.41 -3.38 20.51
N PRO A 432 -25.61 -4.43 20.23
CA PRO A 432 -24.95 -4.60 18.95
C PRO A 432 -25.94 -5.09 17.88
N ALA A 433 -26.19 -4.30 16.84
CA ALA A 433 -26.98 -4.69 15.70
C ALA A 433 -26.12 -5.26 14.57
N GLY A 434 -24.88 -4.74 14.40
CA GLY A 434 -23.98 -5.25 13.39
C GLY A 434 -22.99 -4.24 12.85
N VAL A 435 -22.19 -4.71 11.89
CA VAL A 435 -21.19 -3.92 11.17
C VAL A 435 -21.40 -4.10 9.67
N LEU A 436 -21.39 -3.00 8.90
CA LEU A 436 -21.61 -3.01 7.47
C LEU A 436 -20.52 -2.26 6.73
N TYR A 437 -19.91 -2.91 5.75
CA TYR A 437 -19.02 -2.30 4.77
C TYR A 437 -19.83 -2.01 3.50
N LEU A 438 -19.93 -0.74 3.15
CA LEU A 438 -20.55 -0.31 1.90
C LEU A 438 -19.45 -0.02 0.87
N MET A 439 -19.47 -0.75 -0.25
CA MET A 439 -18.52 -0.53 -1.33
C MET A 439 -18.94 0.69 -2.14
N ALA A 440 -18.06 1.69 -2.27
CA ALA A 440 -18.33 2.92 -3.02
C ALA A 440 -18.41 2.69 -4.53
N GLU A 441 -17.83 1.60 -5.03
CA GLU A 441 -17.97 1.18 -6.43
C GLU A 441 -18.98 0.05 -6.53
N PRO A 442 -19.94 0.13 -7.48
CA PRO A 442 -20.90 -0.95 -7.69
C PRO A 442 -20.21 -2.22 -8.16
N ALA A 443 -20.81 -3.36 -7.86
CA ALA A 443 -20.33 -4.65 -8.31
C ALA A 443 -20.24 -4.69 -9.85
N PRO A 444 -19.18 -5.27 -10.44
CA PRO A 444 -19.07 -5.39 -11.89
C PRO A 444 -20.19 -6.31 -12.40
N THR A 445 -21.12 -5.75 -13.16
CA THR A 445 -22.21 -6.50 -13.79
C THR A 445 -21.69 -7.25 -15.01
N ARG A 446 -21.75 -8.60 -14.97
CA ARG A 446 -21.54 -9.43 -16.15
C ARG A 446 -22.86 -9.48 -16.94
N GLY A 447 -22.97 -8.75 -18.05
CA GLY A 447 -24.17 -8.73 -18.85
C GLY A 447 -24.16 -7.70 -19.98
N SER A 448 -25.27 -7.62 -20.75
CA SER A 448 -25.43 -6.65 -21.81
C SER A 448 -25.60 -5.22 -21.26
N ARG A 449 -25.30 -4.19 -22.07
CA ARG A 449 -25.53 -2.78 -21.73
C ARG A 449 -26.95 -2.49 -21.20
N GLN A 450 -27.94 -3.26 -21.62
CA GLN A 450 -29.33 -3.12 -21.17
C GLN A 450 -29.55 -3.67 -19.75
N GLN A 451 -28.76 -4.65 -19.31
CA GLN A 451 -28.78 -5.15 -17.92
C GLN A 451 -28.05 -4.20 -16.99
N ALA A 452 -26.99 -3.55 -17.44
CA ALA A 452 -26.28 -2.50 -16.69
C ALA A 452 -27.14 -1.26 -16.44
N ALA A 453 -28.19 -1.03 -17.24
CA ALA A 453 -29.14 0.07 -17.08
C ALA A 453 -30.23 -0.20 -16.02
N LYS A 454 -30.33 -1.40 -15.46
CA LYS A 454 -31.35 -1.79 -14.47
C LYS A 454 -31.08 -1.36 -13.03
N GLY A 455 -30.03 -0.64 -12.77
CA GLY A 455 -29.61 -0.15 -11.45
C GLY A 455 -28.25 -0.69 -11.06
N LEU A 456 -27.52 0.12 -10.30
CA LEU A 456 -26.23 -0.26 -9.76
C LEU A 456 -26.45 -1.16 -8.54
N GLU A 457 -26.00 -2.41 -8.62
CA GLU A 457 -25.99 -3.30 -7.46
C GLU A 457 -24.77 -3.00 -6.61
N TYR A 458 -25.00 -2.51 -5.39
CA TYR A 458 -23.96 -2.33 -4.41
C TYR A 458 -23.78 -3.61 -3.60
N ARG A 459 -22.55 -3.97 -3.32
CA ARG A 459 -22.22 -5.09 -2.47
C ARG A 459 -22.11 -4.61 -1.03
N VAL A 460 -22.86 -5.24 -0.15
CA VAL A 460 -22.77 -5.06 1.31
C VAL A 460 -22.03 -6.26 1.89
N GLU A 461 -21.00 -5.99 2.68
CA GLU A 461 -20.27 -7.00 3.44
C GLU A 461 -20.39 -6.68 4.93
N GLY A 462 -20.26 -7.68 5.79
CA GLY A 462 -20.31 -7.44 7.23
C GLY A 462 -20.86 -8.57 8.05
N LEU A 463 -21.24 -8.25 9.29
CA LEU A 463 -21.80 -9.16 10.27
C LEU A 463 -23.00 -8.49 10.94
N VAL A 464 -24.13 -9.17 10.99
CA VAL A 464 -25.39 -8.69 11.56
C VAL A 464 -25.82 -9.60 12.69
N ALA A 465 -26.39 -9.04 13.74
CA ALA A 465 -27.00 -9.81 14.81
C ALA A 465 -28.20 -10.60 14.29
N ASP A 466 -28.23 -11.89 14.59
CA ASP A 466 -29.33 -12.79 14.21
C ASP A 466 -30.53 -12.58 15.14
N GLU A 467 -31.04 -11.35 15.10
CA GLU A 467 -32.21 -10.92 15.85
C GLU A 467 -33.29 -10.44 14.89
N TYR A 468 -34.48 -11.04 14.98
CA TYR A 468 -35.58 -10.73 14.08
C TYR A 468 -35.87 -9.23 13.98
N ALA A 469 -35.86 -8.53 15.12
CA ALA A 469 -36.12 -7.10 15.17
C ALA A 469 -35.07 -6.26 14.44
N VAL A 470 -33.81 -6.68 14.50
CA VAL A 470 -32.67 -6.02 13.82
C VAL A 470 -32.76 -6.26 12.32
N ILE A 471 -32.98 -7.51 11.90
CA ILE A 471 -33.07 -7.91 10.49
C ILE A 471 -34.24 -7.21 9.80
N ASP A 472 -35.41 -7.18 10.45
CA ASP A 472 -36.62 -6.51 9.96
C ASP A 472 -36.44 -4.99 9.84
N ALA A 473 -35.73 -4.38 10.80
CA ALA A 473 -35.39 -2.97 10.77
C ALA A 473 -34.34 -2.60 9.70
N MET A 474 -33.49 -3.54 9.28
CA MET A 474 -32.49 -3.31 8.21
C MET A 474 -33.06 -3.51 6.82
N ASP A 475 -33.89 -4.52 6.60
CA ASP A 475 -34.49 -4.85 5.29
C ASP A 475 -35.93 -5.33 5.47
N SER A 476 -36.87 -4.38 5.62
CA SER A 476 -38.28 -4.66 5.86
C SER A 476 -38.95 -5.40 4.67
N GLU A 477 -38.44 -5.16 3.46
CA GLU A 477 -38.93 -5.84 2.24
C GLU A 477 -38.32 -7.24 2.04
N ARG A 478 -37.29 -7.59 2.83
CA ARG A 478 -36.58 -8.90 2.80
C ARG A 478 -36.05 -9.30 1.43
N LYS A 479 -35.59 -8.31 0.68
CA LYS A 479 -35.00 -8.50 -0.65
C LYS A 479 -33.51 -8.82 -0.63
N GLY A 480 -32.84 -8.63 0.49
CA GLY A 480 -31.39 -8.84 0.64
C GLY A 480 -30.53 -7.85 -0.13
N LEU A 481 -31.04 -6.62 -0.35
CA LEU A 481 -30.33 -5.56 -1.07
C LEU A 481 -29.43 -4.72 -0.15
N PHE A 482 -29.78 -4.62 1.13
CA PHE A 482 -29.13 -3.73 2.11
C PHE A 482 -28.48 -4.49 3.28
N VAL A 483 -28.44 -5.80 3.18
CA VAL A 483 -27.86 -6.71 4.18
C VAL A 483 -26.85 -7.67 3.53
N PRO A 484 -25.82 -8.16 4.25
CA PRO A 484 -24.78 -9.03 3.68
C PRO A 484 -25.21 -10.50 3.52
N PHE A 485 -26.49 -10.80 3.60
CA PHE A 485 -27.06 -12.15 3.47
C PHE A 485 -28.30 -12.16 2.57
N LYS A 486 -28.77 -13.35 2.21
CA LYS A 486 -29.97 -13.53 1.38
C LYS A 486 -31.11 -14.06 2.22
N PHE A 487 -32.34 -13.88 1.74
CA PHE A 487 -33.53 -14.48 2.31
C PHE A 487 -33.99 -15.69 1.49
N ASP A 488 -34.66 -16.62 2.15
CA ASP A 488 -35.41 -17.70 1.52
C ASP A 488 -36.74 -17.18 0.99
N LYS A 489 -37.48 -18.06 0.28
CA LYS A 489 -38.77 -17.70 -0.32
C LYS A 489 -39.85 -17.33 0.71
N ASP A 490 -39.72 -17.80 1.93
CA ASP A 490 -40.59 -17.50 3.07
C ASP A 490 -40.17 -16.22 3.84
N GLY A 491 -39.11 -15.57 3.40
CA GLY A 491 -38.57 -14.36 4.04
C GLY A 491 -37.70 -14.66 5.26
N THR A 492 -37.28 -15.89 5.50
CA THR A 492 -36.32 -16.23 6.55
C THR A 492 -34.90 -15.95 6.08
N PRO A 493 -34.03 -15.32 6.90
CA PRO A 493 -32.64 -15.14 6.56
C PRO A 493 -31.93 -16.49 6.33
N LYS A 494 -31.16 -16.60 5.26
CA LYS A 494 -30.35 -17.79 5.03
C LYS A 494 -29.20 -17.83 6.04
N PRO A 495 -29.05 -18.95 6.78
CA PRO A 495 -27.91 -19.13 7.66
C PRO A 495 -26.60 -18.97 6.90
N GLY A 496 -25.65 -18.24 7.49
CA GLY A 496 -24.36 -17.99 6.85
C GLY A 496 -23.41 -17.20 7.74
N PRO A 497 -22.17 -16.98 7.29
CA PRO A 497 -21.14 -16.32 8.09
C PRO A 497 -21.40 -14.83 8.36
N ALA A 498 -22.39 -14.24 7.71
CA ALA A 498 -22.78 -12.84 7.87
C ALA A 498 -23.84 -12.63 9.00
N LEU A 499 -24.30 -13.70 9.64
CA LEU A 499 -25.22 -13.66 10.77
C LEU A 499 -24.56 -14.24 12.02
N ALA A 500 -24.71 -13.59 13.15
CA ALA A 500 -24.18 -14.03 14.43
C ALA A 500 -25.18 -13.82 15.56
N SER A 501 -25.36 -14.82 16.42
CA SER A 501 -26.14 -14.65 17.65
C SER A 501 -25.45 -13.64 18.57
N LEU A 502 -26.21 -13.06 19.51
CA LEU A 502 -25.64 -12.16 20.53
C LEU A 502 -24.57 -12.86 21.37
N GLU A 503 -24.73 -14.16 21.61
CA GLU A 503 -23.70 -14.98 22.28
C GLU A 503 -22.41 -15.04 21.46
N THR A 504 -22.51 -15.30 20.15
CA THR A 504 -21.35 -15.29 19.24
C THR A 504 -20.68 -13.91 19.20
N LEU A 505 -21.45 -12.84 19.15
CA LEU A 505 -20.90 -11.48 19.22
C LEU A 505 -20.17 -11.22 20.55
N GLY A 506 -20.71 -11.72 21.67
CA GLY A 506 -20.04 -11.66 22.97
C GLY A 506 -18.73 -12.44 23.02
N GLN A 507 -18.68 -13.63 22.40
CA GLN A 507 -17.45 -14.43 22.26
C GLN A 507 -16.40 -13.70 21.40
N LEU A 508 -16.81 -13.14 20.26
CA LEU A 508 -15.92 -12.36 19.39
C LEU A 508 -15.36 -11.13 20.12
N GLN A 509 -16.15 -10.47 20.96
CA GLN A 509 -15.67 -9.36 21.78
C GLN A 509 -14.55 -9.80 22.71
N GLN A 510 -14.72 -10.94 23.42
CA GLN A 510 -13.69 -11.47 24.31
C GLN A 510 -12.43 -11.90 23.56
N GLU A 511 -12.59 -12.53 22.38
CA GLU A 511 -11.46 -12.90 21.51
C GLU A 511 -10.68 -11.66 21.08
N LEU A 512 -11.35 -10.58 20.65
CA LEU A 512 -10.72 -9.32 20.27
C LEU A 512 -10.00 -8.64 21.44
N ASP A 513 -10.60 -8.59 22.63
CA ASP A 513 -9.95 -8.08 23.84
C ASP A 513 -8.67 -8.89 24.13
N GLY A 514 -8.71 -10.22 24.01
CA GLY A 514 -7.57 -11.11 24.16
C GLY A 514 -6.45 -10.82 23.16
N LEU A 515 -6.79 -10.61 21.88
CA LEU A 515 -5.84 -10.24 20.85
C LEU A 515 -5.16 -8.89 21.14
N VAL A 516 -5.92 -7.88 21.58
CA VAL A 516 -5.36 -6.56 21.94
C VAL A 516 -4.37 -6.68 23.10
N VAL A 517 -4.71 -7.43 24.15
CA VAL A 517 -3.83 -7.66 25.31
C VAL A 517 -2.59 -8.44 24.87
N GLN A 518 -2.75 -9.52 24.12
CA GLN A 518 -1.64 -10.35 23.63
C GLN A 518 -0.66 -9.52 22.76
N MET A 519 -1.19 -8.68 21.86
CA MET A 519 -0.36 -7.76 21.08
C MET A 519 0.48 -6.86 21.98
N ALA A 520 -0.14 -6.24 22.98
CA ALA A 520 0.56 -5.35 23.89
C ALA A 520 1.65 -6.08 24.69
N GLU A 521 1.34 -7.25 25.24
CA GLU A 521 2.30 -8.06 25.99
C GLU A 521 3.51 -8.46 25.15
N ARG A 522 3.28 -8.89 23.90
CA ARG A 522 4.36 -9.20 22.95
C ARG A 522 5.20 -7.98 22.59
N LEU A 523 4.58 -6.82 22.40
CA LEU A 523 5.29 -5.58 22.13
C LEU A 523 6.17 -5.16 23.32
N TYR A 524 5.64 -5.20 24.55
CA TYR A 524 6.42 -4.88 25.74
C TYR A 524 7.53 -5.88 26.01
N ALA A 525 7.36 -7.14 25.60
CA ALA A 525 8.39 -8.16 25.61
C ALA A 525 9.42 -8.02 24.49
N GLY A 526 9.26 -7.05 23.56
CA GLY A 526 10.17 -6.83 22.44
C GLY A 526 10.05 -7.86 21.32
N GLN A 527 8.95 -8.60 21.26
CA GLN A 527 8.68 -9.61 20.21
C GLN A 527 8.15 -8.90 18.95
N VAL A 528 9.07 -8.52 18.08
CA VAL A 528 8.82 -7.74 16.86
C VAL A 528 9.50 -8.36 15.64
N ALA A 529 9.53 -9.68 15.58
CA ALA A 529 10.14 -10.42 14.49
C ALA A 529 9.44 -10.22 13.14
N ALA A 530 10.16 -10.46 12.05
CA ALA A 530 9.62 -10.46 10.69
C ALA A 530 8.82 -11.75 10.45
N GLU A 531 7.67 -11.85 11.09
CA GLU A 531 6.74 -12.98 11.03
C GLU A 531 5.46 -12.52 10.30
N PRO A 532 5.45 -12.50 8.96
CA PRO A 532 4.24 -12.13 8.21
C PRO A 532 3.16 -13.20 8.40
N LEU A 533 1.91 -12.77 8.42
CA LEU A 533 0.78 -13.68 8.48
C LEU A 533 0.77 -14.59 7.24
N THR A 534 0.86 -15.90 7.45
CA THR A 534 0.95 -16.92 6.39
C THR A 534 -0.37 -17.65 6.11
N HIS A 535 -1.45 -17.29 6.78
CA HIS A 535 -2.73 -17.98 6.70
C HIS A 535 -3.75 -17.21 5.84
N GLY A 536 -4.66 -17.94 5.20
CA GLY A 536 -5.79 -17.42 4.46
C GLY A 536 -5.45 -16.88 3.06
N LYS A 537 -6.42 -16.20 2.45
CA LYS A 537 -6.32 -15.62 1.09
C LYS A 537 -5.28 -14.48 0.98
N ARG A 538 -4.76 -13.96 2.09
CA ARG A 538 -3.82 -12.83 2.14
C ARG A 538 -2.35 -13.23 2.23
N LYS A 539 -2.07 -14.54 2.28
CA LYS A 539 -0.71 -15.09 2.37
C LYS A 539 0.27 -14.45 1.38
N GLU A 540 -0.14 -14.30 0.13
CA GLU A 540 0.72 -13.80 -0.96
C GLU A 540 0.83 -12.27 -1.01
N THR A 541 -0.03 -11.53 -0.31
CA THR A 541 -0.13 -10.07 -0.48
C THR A 541 0.66 -9.28 0.55
N ASN A 542 0.87 -9.81 1.75
CA ASN A 542 1.49 -9.06 2.84
C ASN A 542 2.94 -8.66 2.54
N CYS A 543 3.76 -9.56 1.99
CA CYS A 543 5.15 -9.28 1.66
C CYS A 543 5.33 -8.67 0.28
N LYS A 544 4.48 -9.03 -0.70
CA LYS A 544 4.56 -8.55 -2.08
C LYS A 544 4.54 -7.03 -2.21
N TYR A 545 3.75 -6.36 -1.37
CA TYR A 545 3.59 -4.90 -1.37
C TYR A 545 4.13 -4.24 -0.10
N CYS A 546 5.01 -4.92 0.63
CA CYS A 546 5.56 -4.41 1.88
C CYS A 546 6.70 -3.42 1.61
N ASP A 547 6.56 -2.20 2.13
CA ASP A 547 7.57 -1.15 2.02
C ASP A 547 8.89 -1.49 2.72
N TYR A 548 8.87 -2.46 3.63
CA TYR A 548 10.02 -2.86 4.46
C TYR A 548 10.70 -4.15 3.98
N ARG A 549 10.28 -4.72 2.85
CA ARG A 549 10.82 -5.97 2.32
C ARG A 549 12.34 -5.94 2.14
N SER A 550 12.89 -4.81 1.73
CA SER A 550 14.34 -4.65 1.53
C SER A 550 15.18 -4.68 2.81
N VAL A 551 14.57 -4.56 3.99
CA VAL A 551 15.27 -4.49 5.28
C VAL A 551 14.87 -5.59 6.27
N CYS A 552 13.81 -6.35 6.02
CA CYS A 552 13.31 -7.35 6.97
C CYS A 552 14.08 -8.69 6.90
N GLY A 553 14.72 -8.99 5.77
CA GLY A 553 15.42 -10.26 5.56
C GLY A 553 14.52 -11.51 5.51
N HIS A 554 13.19 -11.32 5.48
CA HIS A 554 12.25 -12.43 5.32
C HIS A 554 12.19 -12.83 3.84
N GLU A 555 12.48 -14.09 3.56
CA GLU A 555 12.32 -14.68 2.24
C GLU A 555 10.92 -15.30 2.14
N ASP A 556 10.18 -14.97 1.09
CA ASP A 556 8.93 -15.64 0.76
C ASP A 556 9.27 -17.07 0.31
N GLU A 557 8.88 -18.08 1.06
CA GLU A 557 8.96 -19.50 0.68
C GLU A 557 7.99 -19.83 -0.49
#